data_e248e820db4035fcdea6317acc70e1b3
#
_entry.id   e248e820db4035fcdea6317acc70e1b3
#
_cell.length_a   1.000
_cell.length_b   1.000
_cell.length_c   1.000
_cell.angle_alpha   90.00
_cell.angle_beta   90.00
_cell.angle_gamma   90.00
#
_symmetry.space_group_name_H-M   'P 1'
#
loop_
_entity.id
_entity.type
_entity.pdbx_description
1 polymer ?
#
loop_
_entity_poly.entity_id
_entity_poly.type
_entity_poly.pdbx_seq_one_letter_code
_entity_poly.pdbx_strand_id
1 'polypeptide(L)'
;MKKTNFILNGFLALAIGLMFAQCAGNNNASTTSAPVAGTTGSSNMKIAFVEIDSLLTKYNFWNDLSEQMLKKEENIRTTLNEKGKKLEAEAREFDRKIQNNGYASRERAEQEQARLMKLQQELQELQQKLANELALENQKNSLAFRDSINSFLKEYNKTKG
;
A
#
# COMPACT_ATOMS: atom_id res chain seq x y z
N MET A 1 -18.81 32.48 14.32
CA MET A 1 -17.71 31.53 14.22
C MET A 1 -17.43 31.08 12.78
N LYS A 2 -17.41 31.99 11.78
CA LYS A 2 -17.16 31.68 10.36
C LYS A 2 -15.91 32.36 9.76
N LYS A 3 -15.11 33.06 10.55
CA LYS A 3 -13.96 33.85 10.06
C LYS A 3 -12.60 33.21 10.27
N THR A 4 -12.48 32.16 11.10
CA THR A 4 -11.20 31.49 11.41
C THR A 4 -10.79 30.47 10.35
N ASN A 5 -11.74 29.90 9.59
CA ASN A 5 -11.42 28.87 8.59
C ASN A 5 -10.83 29.44 7.29
N PHE A 6 -11.03 30.73 7.02
CA PHE A 6 -10.50 31.38 5.81
C PHE A 6 -9.01 31.70 5.91
N ILE A 7 -8.54 31.99 7.13
CA ILE A 7 -7.11 32.30 7.38
C ILE A 7 -6.26 31.02 7.36
N LEU A 8 -6.83 29.89 7.85
CA LEU A 8 -6.13 28.60 7.88
C LEU A 8 -5.95 28.00 6.48
N ASN A 9 -6.95 28.15 5.59
CA ASN A 9 -6.84 27.69 4.21
C ASN A 9 -5.94 28.59 3.33
N GLY A 10 -5.83 29.88 3.64
CA GLY A 10 -4.94 30.81 2.94
C GLY A 10 -3.46 30.53 3.22
N PHE A 11 -3.14 30.10 4.43
CA PHE A 11 -1.75 29.78 4.83
C PHE A 11 -1.27 28.44 4.23
N LEU A 12 -2.15 27.48 4.05
CA LEU A 12 -1.81 26.20 3.42
C LEU A 12 -1.52 26.35 1.92
N ALA A 13 -2.23 27.24 1.23
CA ALA A 13 -2.00 27.49 -0.20
C ALA A 13 -0.67 28.23 -0.46
N LEU A 14 -0.23 29.08 0.47
CA LEU A 14 1.04 29.83 0.34
C LEU A 14 2.27 28.93 0.58
N ALA A 15 2.16 27.91 1.43
CA ALA A 15 3.24 26.99 1.73
C ALA A 15 3.57 26.03 0.57
N ILE A 16 2.59 25.69 -0.27
CA ILE A 16 2.79 24.81 -1.43
C ILE A 16 3.45 25.53 -2.61
N GLY A 17 3.27 26.86 -2.73
CA GLY A 17 3.85 27.67 -3.82
C GLY A 17 5.36 27.88 -3.72
N LEU A 18 5.98 27.68 -2.55
CA LEU A 18 7.42 27.95 -2.33
C LEU A 18 8.32 26.72 -2.63
N MET A 19 7.76 25.54 -2.90
CA MET A 19 8.57 24.35 -3.19
C MET A 19 8.97 24.19 -4.67
N PHE A 20 8.46 25.03 -5.58
CA PHE A 20 8.79 24.93 -7.02
C PHE A 20 9.81 25.93 -7.53
N ALA A 21 10.38 26.77 -6.67
CA ALA A 21 11.32 27.84 -7.07
C ALA A 21 12.82 27.46 -6.99
N GLN A 22 13.19 26.20 -6.83
CA GLN A 22 14.60 25.79 -6.65
C GLN A 22 15.27 25.16 -7.90
N CYS A 23 14.72 25.30 -9.07
CA CYS A 23 15.38 24.85 -10.31
C CYS A 23 15.57 26.01 -11.31
N ALA A 24 16.25 27.07 -10.88
CA ALA A 24 16.85 28.04 -11.80
C ALA A 24 18.32 28.23 -11.40
N GLY A 25 19.14 27.22 -11.68
CA GLY A 25 20.60 27.26 -11.48
C GLY A 25 21.31 27.77 -12.71
N ASN A 26 21.94 28.79 -12.51
CA ASN A 26 23.03 29.53 -13.14
C ASN A 26 23.86 28.75 -14.18
N ASN A 27 23.69 29.07 -15.47
CA ASN A 27 24.59 28.70 -16.55
C ASN A 27 25.60 29.83 -16.78
N ASN A 28 26.81 29.70 -16.24
CA ASN A 28 28.00 30.32 -16.81
C ASN A 28 29.25 29.65 -16.23
N ALA A 29 29.79 28.69 -16.95
CA ALA A 29 31.22 28.39 -16.94
C ALA A 29 31.57 27.79 -18.32
N SER A 30 32.06 28.62 -19.19
CA SER A 30 32.79 28.21 -20.40
C SER A 30 34.06 27.52 -19.97
N THR A 31 34.13 26.22 -20.00
CA THR A 31 35.35 25.45 -20.00
C THR A 31 35.55 24.83 -21.37
N THR A 32 36.50 25.35 -22.09
CA THR A 32 37.09 24.80 -23.29
C THR A 32 37.57 23.38 -22.99
N SER A 33 36.83 22.39 -23.37
CA SER A 33 37.24 20.98 -23.32
C SER A 33 38.06 20.71 -24.58
N ALA A 34 39.33 20.42 -24.38
CA ALA A 34 40.19 19.82 -25.40
C ALA A 34 39.54 18.48 -25.90
N PRO A 35 39.68 18.14 -27.17
CA PRO A 35 39.18 16.86 -27.66
C PRO A 35 40.03 15.76 -27.02
N VAL A 36 39.46 15.04 -26.08
CA VAL A 36 39.98 13.74 -25.66
C VAL A 36 39.79 12.80 -26.85
N ALA A 37 40.90 12.41 -27.47
CA ALA A 37 40.88 11.32 -28.46
C ALA A 37 40.32 10.07 -27.76
N GLY A 38 39.02 9.85 -27.98
CA GLY A 38 38.34 8.69 -27.50
C GLY A 38 38.86 7.47 -28.26
N THR A 39 39.52 6.61 -27.57
CA THR A 39 39.71 5.23 -27.97
C THR A 39 38.33 4.66 -28.24
N THR A 40 37.93 4.63 -29.50
CA THR A 40 36.75 3.89 -29.99
C THR A 40 37.02 2.41 -29.86
N GLY A 41 37.04 1.90 -28.67
CA GLY A 41 36.75 0.53 -28.40
C GLY A 41 35.25 0.35 -28.64
N SER A 42 34.88 0.05 -29.89
CA SER A 42 33.55 -0.42 -30.24
C SER A 42 33.30 -1.73 -29.50
N SER A 43 33.00 -1.64 -28.21
CA SER A 43 32.37 -2.74 -27.52
C SER A 43 30.99 -2.87 -28.16
N ASN A 44 30.81 -3.88 -28.96
CA ASN A 44 29.55 -4.23 -29.60
C ASN A 44 28.57 -4.71 -28.50
N MET A 45 28.25 -3.79 -27.56
CA MET A 45 27.38 -4.07 -26.44
C MET A 45 25.96 -4.18 -26.98
N LYS A 46 25.45 -5.39 -26.99
CA LYS A 46 24.05 -5.65 -27.35
C LYS A 46 23.18 -5.15 -26.19
N ILE A 47 22.39 -4.13 -26.46
CA ILE A 47 21.43 -3.58 -25.49
C ILE A 47 20.05 -4.12 -25.87
N ALA A 48 19.37 -4.70 -24.90
CA ALA A 48 17.97 -5.10 -25.02
C ALA A 48 17.15 -4.42 -23.93
N PHE A 49 15.88 -4.23 -24.17
CA PHE A 49 14.91 -3.75 -23.19
C PHE A 49 13.78 -4.75 -23.03
N VAL A 50 13.15 -4.72 -21.86
CA VAL A 50 11.99 -5.54 -21.56
C VAL A 50 10.78 -4.62 -21.49
N GLU A 51 9.76 -4.93 -22.27
CA GLU A 51 8.47 -4.26 -22.21
C GLU A 51 7.70 -4.78 -20.99
N ILE A 52 7.62 -3.95 -19.95
CA ILE A 52 7.07 -4.36 -18.64
C ILE A 52 5.60 -4.74 -18.75
N ASP A 53 4.79 -4.00 -19.50
CA ASP A 53 3.35 -4.29 -19.64
C ASP A 53 3.10 -5.65 -20.28
N SER A 54 3.85 -5.98 -21.33
CA SER A 54 3.80 -7.30 -21.96
C SER A 54 4.30 -8.41 -21.02
N LEU A 55 5.31 -8.12 -20.20
CA LEU A 55 5.82 -9.06 -19.23
C LEU A 55 4.76 -9.35 -18.15
N LEU A 56 4.17 -8.33 -17.55
CA LEU A 56 3.16 -8.47 -16.50
C LEU A 56 1.92 -9.25 -16.96
N THR A 57 1.53 -9.08 -18.23
CA THR A 57 0.35 -9.78 -18.77
C THR A 57 0.62 -11.24 -19.15
N LYS A 58 1.86 -11.57 -19.53
CA LYS A 58 2.21 -12.89 -20.09
C LYS A 58 3.00 -13.78 -19.13
N TYR A 59 3.49 -13.23 -18.03
CA TYR A 59 4.32 -13.96 -17.10
C TYR A 59 3.47 -14.74 -16.06
N ASN A 60 3.36 -16.04 -16.25
CA ASN A 60 2.50 -16.90 -15.41
C ASN A 60 2.79 -16.75 -13.91
N PHE A 61 4.06 -16.65 -13.53
CA PHE A 61 4.44 -16.47 -12.13
C PHE A 61 3.84 -15.20 -11.52
N TRP A 62 3.80 -14.09 -12.27
CA TRP A 62 3.15 -12.86 -11.82
C TRP A 62 1.64 -13.02 -11.73
N ASN A 63 1.03 -13.70 -12.70
CA ASN A 63 -0.41 -13.95 -12.71
C ASN A 63 -0.81 -14.80 -11.50
N ASP A 64 -0.04 -15.85 -11.17
CA ASP A 64 -0.27 -16.71 -10.01
C ASP A 64 -0.16 -15.92 -8.70
N LEU A 65 0.87 -15.08 -8.55
CA LEU A 65 1.02 -14.20 -7.38
C LEU A 65 -0.14 -13.21 -7.25
N SER A 66 -0.55 -12.61 -8.36
CA SER A 66 -1.66 -11.65 -8.39
C SER A 66 -2.99 -12.32 -8.01
N GLU A 67 -3.27 -13.52 -8.52
CA GLU A 67 -4.45 -14.29 -8.15
C GLU A 67 -4.47 -14.66 -6.67
N GLN A 68 -3.33 -15.09 -6.12
CA GLN A 68 -3.20 -15.38 -4.69
C GLN A 68 -3.47 -14.13 -3.83
N MET A 69 -2.95 -12.97 -4.23
CA MET A 69 -3.18 -11.71 -3.53
C MET A 69 -4.65 -11.29 -3.57
N LEU A 70 -5.30 -11.37 -4.73
CA LEU A 70 -6.74 -11.08 -4.86
C LEU A 70 -7.60 -11.98 -3.95
N LYS A 71 -7.32 -13.28 -3.92
CA LYS A 71 -8.01 -14.23 -3.02
C LYS A 71 -7.77 -13.87 -1.53
N LYS A 72 -6.55 -13.47 -1.17
CA LYS A 72 -6.24 -13.06 0.19
C LYS A 72 -6.98 -11.78 0.58
N GLU A 73 -7.01 -10.77 -0.30
CA GLU A 73 -7.77 -9.54 -0.08
C GLU A 73 -9.27 -9.82 0.07
N GLU A 74 -9.84 -10.67 -0.75
CA GLU A 74 -11.25 -11.07 -0.65
C GLU A 74 -11.55 -11.78 0.67
N ASN A 75 -10.69 -12.71 1.10
CA ASN A 75 -10.82 -13.40 2.38
C ASN A 75 -10.73 -12.43 3.57
N ILE A 76 -9.80 -11.46 3.52
CA ILE A 76 -9.67 -10.42 4.55
C ILE A 76 -10.95 -9.59 4.61
N ARG A 77 -11.44 -9.11 3.46
CA ARG A 77 -12.66 -8.32 3.37
C ARG A 77 -13.88 -9.09 3.90
N THR A 78 -14.02 -10.35 3.51
CA THR A 78 -15.11 -11.22 3.98
C THR A 78 -15.04 -11.39 5.49
N THR A 79 -13.87 -11.74 6.03
CA THR A 79 -13.67 -11.94 7.47
C THR A 79 -14.00 -10.69 8.29
N LEU A 80 -13.52 -9.52 7.85
CA LEU A 80 -13.79 -8.26 8.55
C LEU A 80 -15.29 -7.88 8.45
N ASN A 81 -15.90 -8.10 7.30
CA ASN A 81 -17.32 -7.82 7.09
C ASN A 81 -18.23 -8.71 7.94
N GLU A 82 -17.95 -10.01 8.03
CA GLU A 82 -18.69 -10.94 8.87
C GLU A 82 -18.58 -10.58 10.37
N LYS A 83 -17.35 -10.31 10.83
CA LYS A 83 -17.12 -9.89 12.22
C LYS A 83 -17.77 -8.54 12.54
N GLY A 84 -17.70 -7.58 11.60
CA GLY A 84 -18.36 -6.29 11.74
C GLY A 84 -19.89 -6.43 11.82
N LYS A 85 -20.50 -7.20 10.93
CA LYS A 85 -21.95 -7.48 10.97
C LYS A 85 -22.38 -8.17 12.26
N LYS A 86 -21.56 -9.12 12.75
CA LYS A 86 -21.83 -9.79 14.03
C LYS A 86 -21.80 -8.81 15.19
N LEU A 87 -20.76 -7.98 15.28
CA LEU A 87 -20.67 -6.96 16.32
C LEU A 87 -21.84 -5.97 16.27
N GLU A 88 -22.23 -5.54 15.08
CA GLU A 88 -23.38 -4.65 14.88
C GLU A 88 -24.69 -5.30 15.35
N ALA A 89 -24.91 -6.58 15.02
CA ALA A 89 -26.09 -7.32 15.46
C ALA A 89 -26.13 -7.45 16.99
N GLU A 90 -25.00 -7.75 17.62
CA GLU A 90 -24.89 -7.86 19.08
C GLU A 90 -25.10 -6.50 19.76
N ALA A 91 -24.58 -5.41 19.20
CA ALA A 91 -24.80 -4.05 19.69
C ALA A 91 -26.28 -3.65 19.61
N ARG A 92 -26.96 -3.92 18.49
CA ARG A 92 -28.40 -3.68 18.35
C ARG A 92 -29.22 -4.47 19.36
N GLU A 93 -28.84 -5.71 19.63
CA GLU A 93 -29.51 -6.57 20.60
C GLU A 93 -29.30 -6.03 22.03
N PHE A 94 -28.08 -5.54 22.35
CA PHE A 94 -27.80 -4.87 23.60
C PHE A 94 -28.69 -3.64 23.80
N ASP A 95 -28.75 -2.74 22.79
CA ASP A 95 -29.58 -1.53 22.84
C ASP A 95 -31.07 -1.88 23.05
N ARG A 96 -31.55 -2.90 22.34
CA ARG A 96 -32.93 -3.38 22.50
C ARG A 96 -33.20 -3.87 23.93
N LYS A 97 -32.27 -4.62 24.53
CA LYS A 97 -32.40 -5.10 25.91
C LYS A 97 -32.36 -3.97 26.91
N ILE A 98 -31.51 -2.97 26.71
CA ILE A 98 -31.46 -1.77 27.56
C ILE A 98 -32.82 -1.05 27.52
N GLN A 99 -33.37 -0.79 26.32
CA GLN A 99 -34.64 -0.06 26.14
C GLN A 99 -35.82 -0.79 26.77
N ASN A 100 -35.79 -2.13 26.80
CA ASN A 100 -36.89 -2.96 27.30
C ASN A 100 -36.63 -3.46 28.74
N ASN A 101 -35.65 -2.90 29.46
CA ASN A 101 -35.27 -3.39 30.80
C ASN A 101 -35.00 -4.91 30.83
N GLY A 102 -34.44 -5.47 29.75
CA GLY A 102 -34.27 -6.90 29.53
C GLY A 102 -33.07 -7.52 30.24
N TYR A 103 -32.31 -6.77 31.01
CA TYR A 103 -31.23 -7.29 31.87
C TYR A 103 -31.70 -7.57 33.26
N ALA A 104 -31.26 -8.69 33.85
CA ALA A 104 -31.62 -9.11 35.21
C ALA A 104 -31.01 -8.20 36.26
N SER A 105 -29.89 -7.50 35.99
CA SER A 105 -29.28 -6.51 36.89
C SER A 105 -28.46 -5.52 36.10
N ARG A 106 -28.12 -4.39 36.72
CA ARG A 106 -27.25 -3.36 36.15
C ARG A 106 -25.85 -3.91 35.86
N GLU A 107 -25.31 -4.72 36.74
CA GLU A 107 -23.98 -5.33 36.60
C GLU A 107 -23.93 -6.22 35.34
N ARG A 108 -25.02 -6.92 35.02
CA ARG A 108 -25.10 -7.70 33.76
C ARG A 108 -25.07 -6.83 32.52
N ALA A 109 -25.75 -5.69 32.54
CA ALA A 109 -25.70 -4.74 31.43
C ALA A 109 -24.28 -4.14 31.27
N GLU A 110 -23.63 -3.76 32.36
CA GLU A 110 -22.27 -3.24 32.35
C GLU A 110 -21.25 -4.27 31.84
N GLN A 111 -21.38 -5.54 32.24
CA GLN A 111 -20.55 -6.64 31.72
C GLN A 111 -20.71 -6.81 30.21
N GLU A 112 -21.94 -6.76 29.71
CA GLU A 112 -22.22 -6.92 28.28
C GLU A 112 -21.69 -5.71 27.47
N GLN A 113 -21.84 -4.49 28.00
CA GLN A 113 -21.25 -3.30 27.41
C GLN A 113 -19.73 -3.41 27.31
N ALA A 114 -19.07 -3.83 28.40
CA ALA A 114 -17.62 -4.04 28.41
C ALA A 114 -17.19 -5.11 27.40
N ARG A 115 -17.97 -6.18 27.24
CA ARG A 115 -17.73 -7.22 26.24
C ARG A 115 -17.82 -6.69 24.83
N LEU A 116 -18.83 -5.86 24.51
CA LEU A 116 -18.99 -5.25 23.19
C LEU A 116 -17.83 -4.29 22.87
N MET A 117 -17.41 -3.48 23.84
CA MET A 117 -16.23 -2.61 23.68
C MET A 117 -14.97 -3.42 23.37
N LYS A 118 -14.77 -4.53 24.08
CA LYS A 118 -13.65 -5.45 23.83
C LYS A 118 -13.70 -6.04 22.41
N LEU A 119 -14.88 -6.50 21.97
CA LEU A 119 -15.05 -7.01 20.61
C LEU A 119 -14.77 -5.96 19.53
N GLN A 120 -15.16 -4.71 19.79
CA GLN A 120 -14.83 -3.58 18.90
C GLN A 120 -13.32 -3.35 18.80
N GLN A 121 -12.63 -3.38 19.93
CA GLN A 121 -11.17 -3.25 19.97
C GLN A 121 -10.50 -4.42 19.25
N GLU A 122 -10.92 -5.65 19.52
CA GLU A 122 -10.41 -6.85 18.84
C GLU A 122 -10.60 -6.79 17.32
N LEU A 123 -11.72 -6.23 16.85
CA LEU A 123 -11.96 -6.03 15.42
C LEU A 123 -10.99 -5.01 14.81
N GLN A 124 -10.71 -3.91 15.51
CA GLN A 124 -9.73 -2.91 15.07
C GLN A 124 -8.30 -3.49 15.04
N GLU A 125 -7.91 -4.23 16.07
CA GLU A 125 -6.62 -4.91 16.13
C GLU A 125 -6.47 -5.94 15.00
N LEU A 126 -7.52 -6.72 14.73
CA LEU A 126 -7.55 -7.66 13.62
C LEU A 126 -7.41 -6.95 12.27
N GLN A 127 -8.13 -5.84 12.06
CA GLN A 127 -8.01 -5.04 10.84
C GLN A 127 -6.57 -4.56 10.61
N GLN A 128 -5.94 -4.02 11.65
CA GLN A 128 -4.55 -3.56 11.58
C GLN A 128 -3.58 -4.71 11.29
N LYS A 129 -3.78 -5.84 11.97
CA LYS A 129 -2.97 -7.05 11.76
C LYS A 129 -3.07 -7.54 10.32
N LEU A 130 -4.29 -7.70 9.79
CA LEU A 130 -4.51 -8.19 8.43
C LEU A 130 -3.98 -7.23 7.37
N ALA A 131 -4.08 -5.91 7.59
CA ALA A 131 -3.49 -4.91 6.71
C ALA A 131 -1.95 -5.01 6.68
N ASN A 132 -1.32 -5.18 7.83
CA ASN A 132 0.14 -5.36 7.92
C ASN A 132 0.58 -6.68 7.26
N GLU A 133 -0.14 -7.77 7.47
CA GLU A 133 0.13 -9.06 6.82
C GLU A 133 0.03 -8.94 5.29
N LEU A 134 -0.98 -8.24 4.78
CA LEU A 134 -1.14 -8.02 3.35
C LEU A 134 0.00 -7.18 2.77
N ALA A 135 0.43 -6.13 3.48
CA ALA A 135 1.54 -5.28 3.07
C ALA A 135 2.87 -6.07 3.01
N LEU A 136 3.15 -6.90 4.01
CA LEU A 136 4.32 -7.76 4.05
C LEU A 136 4.32 -8.80 2.92
N GLU A 137 3.16 -9.40 2.64
CA GLU A 137 3.01 -10.34 1.53
C GLU A 137 3.24 -9.67 0.18
N ASN A 138 2.69 -8.47 -0.04
CA ASN A 138 2.93 -7.66 -1.24
C ASN A 138 4.43 -7.37 -1.43
N GLN A 139 5.12 -6.97 -0.36
CA GLN A 139 6.56 -6.74 -0.41
C GLN A 139 7.32 -8.01 -0.78
N LYS A 140 7.00 -9.13 -0.14
CA LYS A 140 7.60 -10.44 -0.42
C LYS A 140 7.38 -10.86 -1.88
N ASN A 141 6.16 -10.71 -2.39
CA ASN A 141 5.80 -11.05 -3.76
C ASN A 141 6.53 -10.18 -4.78
N SER A 142 6.68 -8.87 -4.49
CA SER A 142 7.45 -7.94 -5.33
C SER A 142 8.94 -8.33 -5.39
N LEU A 143 9.52 -8.74 -4.28
CA LEU A 143 10.89 -9.24 -4.23
C LEU A 143 11.04 -10.55 -5.01
N ALA A 144 10.15 -11.51 -4.79
CA ALA A 144 10.15 -12.79 -5.50
C ALA A 144 10.00 -12.61 -7.02
N PHE A 145 9.12 -11.70 -7.44
CA PHE A 145 8.96 -11.34 -8.85
C PHE A 145 10.24 -10.77 -9.46
N ARG A 146 10.86 -9.80 -8.80
CA ARG A 146 12.12 -9.21 -9.23
C ARG A 146 13.24 -10.25 -9.32
N ASP A 147 13.36 -11.10 -8.31
CA ASP A 147 14.40 -12.13 -8.26
C ASP A 147 14.20 -13.19 -9.35
N SER A 148 12.95 -13.51 -9.68
CA SER A 148 12.60 -14.41 -10.79
C SER A 148 13.00 -13.81 -12.15
N ILE A 149 12.74 -12.53 -12.38
CA ILE A 149 13.18 -11.83 -13.60
C ILE A 149 14.71 -11.79 -13.69
N ASN A 150 15.38 -11.42 -12.60
CA ASN A 150 16.84 -11.35 -12.56
C ASN A 150 17.49 -12.73 -12.84
N SER A 151 16.92 -13.79 -12.30
CA SER A 151 17.37 -15.16 -12.54
C SER A 151 17.21 -15.56 -14.01
N PHE A 152 16.06 -15.24 -14.59
CA PHE A 152 15.81 -15.45 -16.01
C PHE A 152 16.80 -14.68 -16.89
N LEU A 153 17.00 -13.39 -16.64
CA LEU A 153 17.92 -12.55 -17.40
C LEU A 153 19.37 -13.04 -17.29
N LYS A 154 19.78 -13.47 -16.12
CA LYS A 154 21.10 -14.06 -15.88
C LYS A 154 21.32 -15.32 -16.73
N GLU A 155 20.33 -16.19 -16.80
CA GLU A 155 20.42 -17.40 -17.59
C GLU A 155 20.34 -17.11 -19.10
N TYR A 156 19.45 -16.22 -19.49
CA TYR A 156 19.32 -15.75 -20.87
C TYR A 156 20.64 -15.17 -21.40
N ASN A 157 21.29 -14.32 -20.62
CA ASN A 157 22.57 -13.71 -21.02
C ASN A 157 23.72 -14.70 -21.16
N LYS A 158 23.70 -15.83 -20.43
CA LYS A 158 24.70 -16.89 -20.64
C LYS A 158 24.56 -17.59 -21.99
N THR A 159 23.33 -17.66 -22.51
CA THR A 159 23.02 -18.44 -23.72
C THR A 159 22.92 -17.58 -24.97
N LYS A 160 22.57 -16.30 -24.84
CA LYS A 160 22.25 -15.38 -25.96
C LYS A 160 23.11 -14.11 -25.98
N GLY A 161 23.90 -13.86 -24.93
CA GLY A 161 24.75 -12.68 -24.75
C GLY A 161 26.02 -12.64 -25.64
#